data_1cb953a0876f9b93ded0e6f0cd0e834e
#
_entry.id   1cb953a0876f9b93ded0e6f0cd0e834e
#
_cell.length_a   1.000
_cell.length_b   1.000
_cell.length_c   1.000
_cell.angle_alpha   90.00
_cell.angle_beta   90.00
_cell.angle_gamma   90.00
#
_symmetry.space_group_name_H-M   'P 1'
#
loop_
_entity.id
_entity.type
_entity.pdbx_description
1 polymer ?
#
loop_
_entity_poly.entity_id
_entity_poly.type
_entity_poly.pdbx_seq_one_letter_code
_entity_poly.pdbx_strand_id
1 'polypeptide(L)'
;QMISMRKSPDVAVITNISPNHLDVHKDMQEYIDAKRNIYLHQGGLSRTVLNADNEITASFVPQVRGMALQFSRRTKPALGAYLGEDGVLYMNDRKGTTAILPMDQIRIPGIHNVENYLAAISAVWGEVSRENIVSVAKSFPGVEHRIEFVRELDGVKWYNDSIASSPTRTIAGLN
;
A
#
# COMPACT_ATOMS: atom_id res chain seq x y z
N GLN A 1 -12.41 -13.41 -7.86
CA GLN A 1 -12.93 -12.21 -8.58
C GLN A 1 -11.97 -11.73 -9.69
N MET A 2 -10.65 -11.88 -9.55
CA MET A 2 -9.68 -11.37 -10.55
C MET A 2 -9.31 -12.40 -11.63
N ILE A 3 -9.61 -13.69 -11.47
CA ILE A 3 -9.29 -14.76 -12.44
C ILE A 3 -9.85 -14.47 -13.83
N SER A 4 -11.05 -13.93 -13.91
CA SER A 4 -11.73 -13.62 -15.17
C SER A 4 -11.55 -12.18 -15.66
N MET A 5 -10.70 -11.40 -15.00
CA MET A 5 -10.47 -10.00 -15.35
C MET A 5 -9.78 -9.90 -16.71
N ARG A 6 -10.40 -9.19 -17.65
CA ARG A 6 -9.89 -8.98 -19.01
C ARG A 6 -9.58 -7.53 -19.34
N LYS A 7 -9.77 -6.63 -18.37
CA LYS A 7 -9.50 -5.20 -18.50
C LYS A 7 -8.92 -4.71 -17.18
N SER A 8 -7.78 -4.06 -17.24
CA SER A 8 -7.09 -3.50 -16.09
C SER A 8 -7.43 -2.01 -15.91
N PRO A 9 -7.40 -1.47 -14.68
CA PRO A 9 -7.54 -0.02 -14.43
C PRO A 9 -6.29 0.73 -14.91
N ASP A 10 -6.42 2.04 -15.10
CA ASP A 10 -5.30 2.90 -15.48
C ASP A 10 -4.23 2.99 -14.38
N VAL A 11 -4.66 2.95 -13.12
CA VAL A 11 -3.76 2.86 -11.95
C VAL A 11 -4.07 1.58 -11.19
N ALA A 12 -3.11 0.66 -11.13
CA ALA A 12 -3.19 -0.59 -10.38
C ALA A 12 -2.24 -0.55 -9.18
N VAL A 13 -2.68 -1.05 -8.03
CA VAL A 13 -1.86 -1.13 -6.81
C VAL A 13 -1.92 -2.55 -6.26
N ILE A 14 -0.76 -3.14 -5.97
CA ILE A 14 -0.64 -4.40 -5.24
C ILE A 14 0.20 -4.15 -3.99
N THR A 15 -0.46 -4.13 -2.84
CA THR A 15 0.18 -3.79 -1.57
C THR A 15 0.98 -4.96 -1.02
N ASN A 16 0.45 -6.17 -1.09
CA ASN A 16 1.11 -7.36 -0.59
C ASN A 16 0.50 -8.63 -1.21
N ILE A 17 1.31 -9.66 -1.40
CA ILE A 17 0.88 -11.01 -1.71
C ILE A 17 1.52 -11.95 -0.69
N SER A 18 0.68 -12.60 0.09
CA SER A 18 1.06 -13.61 1.08
C SER A 18 0.14 -14.81 0.93
N PRO A 19 0.54 -16.01 1.38
CA PRO A 19 -0.35 -17.18 1.39
C PRO A 19 -1.65 -16.85 2.13
N ASN A 20 -2.73 -16.78 1.37
CA ASN A 20 -4.09 -16.53 1.85
C ASN A 20 -5.10 -17.05 0.83
N HIS A 21 -6.33 -17.37 1.27
CA HIS A 21 -7.40 -17.85 0.38
C HIS A 21 -7.05 -19.11 -0.44
N LEU A 22 -6.20 -19.99 0.09
CA LEU A 22 -5.87 -21.26 -0.53
C LEU A 22 -7.02 -22.28 -0.46
N ASP A 23 -8.09 -21.94 0.23
CA ASP A 23 -9.39 -22.61 0.23
C ASP A 23 -10.18 -22.36 -1.06
N VAL A 24 -9.90 -21.26 -1.77
CA VAL A 24 -10.58 -20.83 -3.00
C VAL A 24 -9.74 -21.11 -4.25
N HIS A 25 -8.41 -21.05 -4.13
CA HIS A 25 -7.47 -21.26 -5.23
C HIS A 25 -6.84 -22.64 -5.15
N LYS A 26 -6.62 -23.25 -6.30
CA LYS A 26 -5.99 -24.57 -6.42
C LYS A 26 -4.61 -24.63 -5.77
N ASP A 27 -3.84 -23.55 -5.95
CA ASP A 27 -2.49 -23.39 -5.42
C ASP A 27 -2.10 -21.90 -5.34
N MET A 28 -0.93 -21.63 -4.79
CA MET A 28 -0.39 -20.28 -4.67
C MET A 28 -0.12 -19.63 -6.04
N GLN A 29 0.22 -20.41 -7.05
CA GLN A 29 0.50 -19.88 -8.38
C GLN A 29 -0.77 -19.34 -9.04
N GLU A 30 -1.89 -20.08 -8.98
CA GLU A 30 -3.18 -19.60 -9.45
C GLU A 30 -3.62 -18.32 -8.74
N TYR A 31 -3.40 -18.23 -7.44
CA TYR A 31 -3.68 -17.01 -6.66
C TYR A 31 -2.83 -15.82 -7.15
N ILE A 32 -1.53 -16.03 -7.36
CA ILE A 32 -0.61 -15.01 -7.89
C ILE A 32 -1.07 -14.58 -9.29
N ASP A 33 -1.36 -15.52 -10.18
CA ASP A 33 -1.77 -15.24 -11.57
C ASP A 33 -3.11 -14.49 -11.60
N ALA A 34 -4.05 -14.85 -10.73
CA ALA A 34 -5.29 -14.10 -10.57
C ALA A 34 -5.04 -12.63 -10.17
N LYS A 35 -4.11 -12.39 -9.24
CA LYS A 35 -3.76 -11.02 -8.80
C LYS A 35 -3.04 -10.22 -9.90
N ARG A 36 -2.23 -10.86 -10.72
CA ARG A 36 -1.53 -10.22 -11.85
C ARG A 36 -2.48 -9.63 -12.88
N ASN A 37 -3.68 -10.19 -13.05
CA ASN A 37 -4.68 -9.67 -13.99
C ASN A 37 -5.03 -8.18 -13.73
N ILE A 38 -4.76 -7.64 -12.53
CA ILE A 38 -5.02 -6.22 -12.26
C ILE A 38 -4.18 -5.30 -13.14
N TYR A 39 -3.00 -5.73 -13.60
CA TYR A 39 -2.11 -4.92 -14.44
C TYR A 39 -1.79 -5.54 -15.81
N LEU A 40 -2.01 -6.83 -16.02
CA LEU A 40 -1.60 -7.52 -17.26
C LEU A 40 -2.25 -6.95 -18.53
N HIS A 41 -3.42 -6.34 -18.41
CA HIS A 41 -4.16 -5.75 -19.54
C HIS A 41 -3.97 -4.22 -19.63
N GLN A 42 -3.02 -3.66 -18.89
CA GLN A 42 -2.68 -2.24 -18.96
C GLN A 42 -1.92 -1.89 -20.24
N GLY A 43 -2.08 -0.65 -20.69
CA GLY A 43 -1.30 -0.05 -21.77
C GLY A 43 -0.06 0.70 -21.29
N GLY A 44 0.71 1.25 -22.22
CA GLY A 44 1.96 1.98 -21.93
C GLY A 44 1.80 3.28 -21.14
N LEU A 45 0.59 3.85 -21.09
CA LEU A 45 0.29 5.07 -20.34
C LEU A 45 -0.23 4.78 -18.91
N SER A 46 -0.47 3.54 -18.59
CA SER A 46 -0.98 3.10 -17.28
C SER A 46 0.12 3.08 -16.22
N ARG A 47 -0.29 3.02 -14.97
CA ARG A 47 0.59 3.01 -13.80
C ARG A 47 0.34 1.77 -12.95
N THR A 48 1.40 1.10 -12.55
CA THR A 48 1.34 -0.03 -11.59
C THR A 48 2.23 0.29 -10.40
N VAL A 49 1.67 0.20 -9.20
CA VAL A 49 2.36 0.40 -7.92
C VAL A 49 2.54 -0.93 -7.23
N LEU A 50 3.78 -1.30 -6.92
CA LEU A 50 4.18 -2.59 -6.39
C LEU A 50 4.99 -2.42 -5.09
N ASN A 51 4.81 -3.33 -4.14
CA ASN A 51 5.61 -3.35 -2.92
C ASN A 51 7.00 -3.95 -3.20
N ALA A 52 8.06 -3.16 -3.04
CA ALA A 52 9.43 -3.63 -3.20
C ALA A 52 9.90 -4.52 -2.03
N ASP A 53 9.25 -4.42 -0.87
CA ASP A 53 9.57 -5.22 0.32
C ASP A 53 8.92 -6.61 0.30
N ASN A 54 8.07 -6.89 -0.69
CA ASN A 54 7.46 -8.20 -0.92
C ASN A 54 8.04 -8.84 -2.19
N GLU A 55 8.75 -9.94 -2.07
CA GLU A 55 9.47 -10.60 -3.17
C GLU A 55 8.56 -10.94 -4.35
N ILE A 56 7.32 -11.38 -4.08
CA ILE A 56 6.37 -11.76 -5.14
C ILE A 56 5.99 -10.51 -5.94
N THR A 57 5.58 -9.43 -5.28
CA THR A 57 5.18 -8.20 -5.99
C THR A 57 6.37 -7.52 -6.67
N ALA A 58 7.56 -7.54 -6.07
CA ALA A 58 8.78 -7.02 -6.68
C ALA A 58 9.13 -7.75 -7.98
N SER A 59 8.89 -9.06 -8.07
CA SER A 59 9.13 -9.86 -9.27
C SER A 59 8.25 -9.48 -10.47
N PHE A 60 7.19 -8.68 -10.26
CA PHE A 60 6.28 -8.26 -11.33
C PHE A 60 6.77 -7.05 -12.13
N VAL A 61 7.73 -6.30 -11.61
CA VAL A 61 8.25 -5.07 -12.24
C VAL A 61 8.59 -5.27 -13.72
N PRO A 62 9.32 -6.32 -14.15
CA PRO A 62 9.67 -6.51 -15.56
C PRO A 62 8.46 -6.80 -16.48
N GLN A 63 7.30 -7.13 -15.91
CA GLN A 63 6.10 -7.49 -16.65
C GLN A 63 5.14 -6.30 -16.85
N VAL A 64 5.40 -5.18 -16.17
CA VAL A 64 4.58 -3.96 -16.28
C VAL A 64 4.86 -3.28 -17.60
N ARG A 65 3.81 -3.05 -18.41
CA ARG A 65 3.92 -2.40 -19.73
C ARG A 65 4.03 -0.88 -19.66
N GLY A 66 3.40 -0.28 -18.65
CA GLY A 66 3.39 1.16 -18.41
C GLY A 66 4.46 1.58 -17.40
N MET A 67 4.12 2.55 -16.57
CA MET A 67 5.00 3.03 -15.52
C MET A 67 4.93 2.10 -14.32
N ALA A 68 6.02 1.42 -14.00
CA ALA A 68 6.19 0.67 -12.76
C ALA A 68 6.73 1.62 -11.68
N LEU A 69 5.97 1.82 -10.62
CA LEU A 69 6.37 2.49 -9.39
C LEU A 69 6.48 1.45 -8.28
N GLN A 70 7.46 1.62 -7.42
CA GLN A 70 7.61 0.75 -6.26
C GLN A 70 7.48 1.57 -4.98
N PHE A 71 6.87 1.01 -3.95
CA PHE A 71 6.96 1.59 -2.63
C PHE A 71 7.73 0.66 -1.68
N SER A 72 8.43 1.25 -0.72
CA SER A 72 9.23 0.51 0.25
C SER A 72 9.39 1.29 1.55
N ARG A 73 9.40 0.58 2.67
CA ARG A 73 9.83 1.13 3.96
C ARG A 73 11.29 0.79 4.30
N ARG A 74 11.97 0.00 3.48
CA ARG A 74 13.31 -0.52 3.73
C ARG A 74 14.35 0.02 2.79
N THR A 75 13.98 0.32 1.56
CA THR A 75 14.91 0.72 0.50
C THR A 75 14.36 1.90 -0.30
N LYS A 76 15.25 2.67 -0.93
CA LYS A 76 14.88 3.72 -1.87
C LYS A 76 14.68 3.12 -3.26
N PRO A 77 13.46 3.06 -3.81
CA PRO A 77 13.22 2.59 -5.16
C PRO A 77 13.70 3.61 -6.20
N ALA A 78 13.97 3.16 -7.42
CA ALA A 78 14.32 4.04 -8.54
C ALA A 78 13.17 5.01 -8.86
N LEU A 79 11.92 4.54 -8.81
CA LEU A 79 10.70 5.34 -8.95
C LEU A 79 9.68 4.87 -7.92
N GLY A 80 9.12 5.82 -7.15
CA GLY A 80 8.06 5.54 -6.18
C GLY A 80 8.34 6.09 -4.79
N ALA A 81 7.45 5.81 -3.85
CA ALA A 81 7.53 6.35 -2.51
C ALA A 81 8.29 5.43 -1.55
N TYR A 82 8.99 6.01 -0.58
CA TYR A 82 9.73 5.24 0.41
C TYR A 82 9.82 5.97 1.75
N LEU A 83 10.10 5.19 2.80
CA LEU A 83 10.44 5.70 4.12
C LEU A 83 11.94 5.92 4.22
N GLY A 84 12.36 7.15 4.48
CA GLY A 84 13.76 7.49 4.75
C GLY A 84 14.22 7.02 6.14
N GLU A 85 15.52 6.90 6.33
CA GLU A 85 16.13 6.56 7.64
C GLU A 85 15.84 7.62 8.73
N ASP A 86 15.54 8.84 8.30
CA ASP A 86 15.11 9.96 9.15
C ASP A 86 13.62 9.91 9.54
N GLY A 87 12.90 8.87 9.16
CA GLY A 87 11.48 8.72 9.44
C GLY A 87 10.56 9.57 8.56
N VAL A 88 11.07 10.17 7.48
CA VAL A 88 10.28 10.97 6.55
C VAL A 88 9.85 10.13 5.35
N LEU A 89 8.59 10.30 4.93
CA LEU A 89 8.11 9.72 3.68
C LEU A 89 8.58 10.59 2.51
N TYR A 90 9.17 9.94 1.53
CA TYR A 90 9.68 10.56 0.30
C TYR A 90 9.00 10.00 -0.93
N MET A 91 8.92 10.80 -1.97
CA MET A 91 8.64 10.33 -3.33
C MET A 91 9.86 10.56 -4.20
N ASN A 92 10.31 9.52 -4.89
CA ASN A 92 11.36 9.57 -5.90
C ASN A 92 10.73 9.42 -7.29
N ASP A 93 10.85 10.44 -8.11
CA ASP A 93 10.34 10.46 -9.46
C ASP A 93 11.45 10.86 -10.47
N ARG A 94 11.11 11.01 -11.74
CA ARG A 94 12.07 11.40 -12.78
C ARG A 94 12.68 12.80 -12.60
N LYS A 95 12.08 13.64 -11.75
CA LYS A 95 12.55 15.00 -11.45
C LYS A 95 13.43 15.04 -10.21
N GLY A 96 13.46 13.96 -9.44
CA GLY A 96 14.25 13.84 -8.23
C GLY A 96 13.47 13.33 -7.03
N THR A 97 13.98 13.60 -5.84
CA THR A 97 13.40 13.15 -4.56
C THR A 97 12.71 14.31 -3.87
N THR A 98 11.46 14.13 -3.50
CA THR A 98 10.63 15.11 -2.80
C THR A 98 10.25 14.57 -1.42
N ALA A 99 10.54 15.30 -0.35
CA ALA A 99 10.06 15.00 1.00
C ALA A 99 8.56 15.31 1.10
N ILE A 100 7.80 14.39 1.67
CA ILE A 100 6.34 14.53 1.81
C ILE A 100 5.97 14.95 3.23
N LEU A 101 6.12 14.04 4.22
CA LEU A 101 5.86 14.32 5.63
C LEU A 101 6.59 13.29 6.51
N PRO A 102 6.92 13.65 7.77
CA PRO A 102 7.35 12.69 8.79
C PRO A 102 6.27 11.65 9.10
N MET A 103 6.66 10.41 9.34
CA MET A 103 5.72 9.32 9.59
C MET A 103 4.91 9.49 10.89
N ASP A 104 5.45 10.19 11.88
CA ASP A 104 4.78 10.51 13.14
C ASP A 104 3.64 11.53 13.00
N GLN A 105 3.54 12.20 11.85
CA GLN A 105 2.44 13.10 11.50
C GLN A 105 1.27 12.39 10.81
N ILE A 106 1.39 11.09 10.52
CA ILE A 106 0.29 10.28 10.02
C ILE A 106 -0.67 10.02 11.18
N ARG A 107 -1.93 10.43 11.01
CA ARG A 107 -2.94 10.34 12.07
C ARG A 107 -3.26 8.90 12.49
N ILE A 108 -3.34 7.97 11.55
CA ILE A 108 -3.63 6.57 11.84
C ILE A 108 -2.35 5.83 12.23
N PRO A 109 -2.31 5.14 13.39
CA PRO A 109 -1.10 4.51 13.91
C PRO A 109 -0.72 3.24 13.16
N GLY A 110 0.51 2.79 13.35
CA GLY A 110 1.03 1.51 12.89
C GLY A 110 1.85 1.58 11.61
N ILE A 111 2.91 0.78 11.59
CA ILE A 111 3.87 0.76 10.46
C ILE A 111 3.22 0.29 9.14
N HIS A 112 2.22 -0.58 9.23
CA HIS A 112 1.44 -1.01 8.06
C HIS A 112 0.66 0.14 7.41
N ASN A 113 0.27 1.16 8.18
CA ASN A 113 -0.35 2.36 7.63
C ASN A 113 0.66 3.25 6.92
N VAL A 114 1.91 3.30 7.39
CA VAL A 114 3.00 3.94 6.64
C VAL A 114 3.15 3.28 5.27
N GLU A 115 3.17 1.95 5.18
CA GLU A 115 3.20 1.21 3.90
C GLU A 115 2.00 1.55 3.00
N ASN A 116 0.78 1.63 3.58
CA ASN A 116 -0.42 2.02 2.85
C ASN A 116 -0.32 3.45 2.30
N TYR A 117 0.24 4.40 3.07
CA TYR A 117 0.49 5.76 2.59
C TYR A 117 1.53 5.80 1.49
N LEU A 118 2.64 5.05 1.59
CA LEU A 118 3.64 4.98 0.52
C LEU A 118 3.02 4.45 -0.79
N ALA A 119 2.16 3.42 -0.69
CA ALA A 119 1.42 2.90 -1.83
C ALA A 119 0.47 3.96 -2.43
N ALA A 120 -0.31 4.64 -1.58
CA ALA A 120 -1.25 5.67 -2.00
C ALA A 120 -0.54 6.88 -2.62
N ILE A 121 0.54 7.37 -2.01
CA ILE A 121 1.37 8.46 -2.56
C ILE A 121 1.85 8.09 -3.97
N SER A 122 2.41 6.88 -4.14
CA SER A 122 2.88 6.41 -5.46
C SER A 122 1.74 6.35 -6.48
N ALA A 123 0.53 5.96 -6.04
CA ALA A 123 -0.62 5.84 -6.93
C ALA A 123 -1.14 7.18 -7.44
N VAL A 124 -1.15 8.21 -6.58
CA VAL A 124 -1.76 9.51 -6.90
C VAL A 124 -0.74 10.60 -7.26
N TRP A 125 0.56 10.27 -7.26
CA TRP A 125 1.61 11.26 -7.55
C TRP A 125 1.47 11.89 -8.93
N GLY A 126 1.48 13.23 -8.95
CA GLY A 126 1.26 14.01 -10.16
C GLY A 126 -0.20 14.33 -10.47
N GLU A 127 -1.16 13.61 -9.88
CA GLU A 127 -2.59 13.90 -10.00
C GLU A 127 -3.12 14.71 -8.81
N VAL A 128 -2.53 14.48 -7.62
CA VAL A 128 -2.89 15.17 -6.38
C VAL A 128 -1.70 16.01 -5.91
N SER A 129 -1.96 17.22 -5.45
CA SER A 129 -0.90 18.09 -4.93
C SER A 129 -0.31 17.52 -3.62
N ARG A 130 0.96 17.83 -3.37
CA ARG A 130 1.65 17.42 -2.15
C ARG A 130 0.92 17.89 -0.89
N GLU A 131 0.39 19.12 -0.92
CA GLU A 131 -0.34 19.74 0.20
C GLU A 131 -1.59 18.94 0.55
N ASN A 132 -2.33 18.47 -0.47
CA ASN A 132 -3.51 17.63 -0.27
C ASN A 132 -3.14 16.25 0.27
N ILE A 133 -2.05 15.64 -0.21
CA ILE A 133 -1.54 14.37 0.32
C ILE A 133 -1.22 14.52 1.82
N VAL A 134 -0.49 15.57 2.19
CA VAL A 134 -0.13 15.87 3.59
C VAL A 134 -1.37 16.15 4.43
N SER A 135 -2.33 16.92 3.90
CA SER A 135 -3.58 17.23 4.59
C SER A 135 -4.37 15.96 4.92
N VAL A 136 -4.51 15.05 3.94
CA VAL A 136 -5.20 13.77 4.16
C VAL A 136 -4.44 12.90 5.17
N ALA A 137 -3.12 12.82 5.09
CA ALA A 137 -2.34 12.02 6.05
C ALA A 137 -2.52 12.46 7.50
N LYS A 138 -2.65 13.78 7.73
CA LYS A 138 -2.85 14.38 9.06
C LYS A 138 -4.29 14.33 9.56
N SER A 139 -5.28 14.22 8.68
CA SER A 139 -6.69 14.35 9.04
C SER A 139 -7.48 13.05 8.92
N PHE A 140 -7.08 12.10 8.08
CA PHE A 140 -7.82 10.87 7.85
C PHE A 140 -7.91 10.02 9.13
N PRO A 141 -9.12 9.77 9.66
CA PRO A 141 -9.29 9.11 10.95
C PRO A 141 -9.14 7.57 10.89
N GLY A 142 -8.95 7.00 9.71
CA GLY A 142 -9.02 5.55 9.48
C GLY A 142 -10.37 5.12 8.93
N VAL A 143 -10.57 3.81 8.89
CA VAL A 143 -11.81 3.15 8.45
C VAL A 143 -12.48 2.54 9.66
N GLU A 144 -13.79 2.66 9.76
CA GLU A 144 -14.59 2.01 10.79
C GLU A 144 -14.26 0.52 10.91
N HIS A 145 -14.24 0.01 12.13
CA HIS A 145 -13.94 -1.38 12.46
C HIS A 145 -12.50 -1.86 12.16
N ARG A 146 -11.58 -0.94 11.82
CA ARG A 146 -10.18 -1.26 11.55
C ARG A 146 -9.25 -0.44 12.45
N ILE A 147 -8.90 -1.01 13.61
CA ILE A 147 -8.12 -0.34 14.68
C ILE A 147 -8.76 1.02 14.99
N GLU A 148 -10.06 1.07 14.95
CA GLU A 148 -10.85 2.28 15.17
C GLU A 148 -10.78 2.64 16.66
N PHE A 149 -10.31 3.84 16.97
CA PHE A 149 -10.32 4.34 18.34
C PHE A 149 -11.75 4.60 18.78
N VAL A 150 -12.19 3.91 19.84
CA VAL A 150 -13.55 4.03 20.38
C VAL A 150 -13.60 5.03 21.53
N ARG A 151 -12.74 4.85 22.53
CA ARG A 151 -12.67 5.71 23.71
C ARG A 151 -11.43 5.45 24.55
N GLU A 152 -11.17 6.35 25.47
CA GLU A 152 -10.24 6.15 26.59
C GLU A 152 -11.04 6.17 27.89
N LEU A 153 -10.79 5.18 28.78
CA LEU A 153 -11.38 5.10 30.10
C LEU A 153 -10.29 4.71 31.10
N ASP A 154 -10.13 5.50 32.14
CA ASP A 154 -9.13 5.28 33.22
C ASP A 154 -7.70 5.05 32.66
N GLY A 155 -7.31 5.80 31.62
CA GLY A 155 -6.00 5.69 30.96
C GLY A 155 -5.86 4.49 30.01
N VAL A 156 -6.91 3.67 29.85
CA VAL A 156 -6.94 2.54 28.92
C VAL A 156 -7.63 2.96 27.63
N LYS A 157 -6.93 2.81 26.48
CA LYS A 157 -7.46 3.08 25.14
C LYS A 157 -8.15 1.85 24.58
N TRP A 158 -9.38 2.02 24.12
CA TRP A 158 -10.21 0.97 23.53
C TRP A 158 -10.28 1.16 22.02
N TYR A 159 -10.01 0.07 21.29
CA TYR A 159 -10.04 0.05 19.83
C TYR A 159 -10.99 -1.04 19.33
N ASN A 160 -11.70 -0.75 18.24
CA ASN A 160 -12.52 -1.70 17.52
C ASN A 160 -11.75 -2.18 16.27
N ASP A 161 -11.40 -3.45 16.22
CA ASP A 161 -10.76 -4.09 15.07
C ASP A 161 -11.52 -5.34 14.63
N SER A 162 -12.86 -5.26 14.62
CA SER A 162 -13.75 -6.39 14.32
C SER A 162 -13.60 -6.92 12.88
N ILE A 163 -12.97 -6.16 11.98
CA ILE A 163 -12.65 -6.61 10.61
C ILE A 163 -11.45 -7.56 10.56
N ALA A 164 -10.65 -7.63 11.63
CA ALA A 164 -9.51 -8.53 11.72
C ALA A 164 -9.98 -9.96 12.03
N SER A 165 -10.33 -10.69 10.98
CA SER A 165 -10.87 -12.05 11.06
C SER A 165 -9.81 -13.15 11.16
N SER A 166 -8.53 -12.81 11.38
CA SER A 166 -7.45 -13.79 11.55
C SER A 166 -6.40 -13.32 12.55
N PRO A 167 -5.74 -14.26 13.29
CA PRO A 167 -4.69 -13.91 14.26
C PRO A 167 -3.59 -13.02 13.68
N THR A 168 -3.17 -13.29 12.44
CA THR A 168 -2.13 -12.53 11.75
C THR A 168 -2.51 -11.05 11.57
N ARG A 169 -3.80 -10.77 11.27
CA ARG A 169 -4.30 -9.40 11.12
C ARG A 169 -4.36 -8.68 12.47
N THR A 170 -4.83 -9.36 13.51
CA THR A 170 -4.86 -8.79 14.86
C THR A 170 -3.47 -8.46 15.37
N ILE A 171 -2.49 -9.38 15.19
CA ILE A 171 -1.09 -9.15 15.58
C ILE A 171 -0.50 -7.95 14.82
N ALA A 172 -0.79 -7.80 13.54
CA ALA A 172 -0.33 -6.65 12.75
C ALA A 172 -0.91 -5.32 13.25
N GLY A 173 -2.09 -5.34 13.86
CA GLY A 173 -2.72 -4.17 14.47
C GLY A 173 -2.16 -3.79 15.86
N LEU A 174 -1.51 -4.74 16.55
CA LEU A 174 -0.93 -4.54 17.89
C LEU A 174 0.52 -4.03 17.85
N ASN A 175 1.18 -4.06 16.70
CA ASN A 175 2.55 -3.58 16.45
C ASN A 175 2.54 -2.23 15.71
#